data_eaf6069a5ca1ecbe81bdea1ed55f270b
#
_entry.id   eaf6069a5ca1ecbe81bdea1ed55f270b
#
_cell.length_a   1.000
_cell.length_b   1.000
_cell.length_c   1.000
_cell.angle_alpha   90.00
_cell.angle_beta   90.00
_cell.angle_gamma   90.00
#
_symmetry.space_group_name_H-M   'P 1'
#
loop_
_entity.id
_entity.type
_entity.pdbx_description
1 polymer ?
#
loop_
_entity_poly.entity_id
_entity_poly.type
_entity_poly.pdbx_seq_one_letter_code
_entity_poly.pdbx_strand_id
1 'polypeptide(L)'
;MKKIFILAFMTVAMLSTSCTGMLDEEVFGRPTSEEMLSNAENVAKVVGQAYAEVNWLHDHWGYWGINTISTDECVVPVRNPGQDWSDDGYWKGFNDHSWTANDVSFEYVWQFSNAGAVLCNKILSQLEPIKASLQEAGLYNRFTAELKVLRCYYYYTLFDAFGRIPYLEDYSSAAVPQSETWQVWNKLVTTLEEEAQYLPIITEQNHSENYGRCSQGMAYTLLARLYLNASSYGVTPSNCGVEGITSEKDFYTRCVACCQKVIDSKSYKIEDNFFSNFFIHNENSKENIFVIVEDGNSAFNYRDVAGKMSNKLRITNLSLNYCFQTCWNTVDKPWNGFCAPEDFLKRYEWGVDHRGPCDKNAGTHGCDGWAWFLGPVYESENSDVILKMEDKGNVPAVIVPKITSLTDATHNDGARFLKYEVDKIGANKYCDNDFVLFRYADVLYMQYEAAYRAGNDSKCSELLADSDFQKIRTRVGCSPYSSLDLDELLNERGREFAWELVRRRDLIRFNKFSMGSWDYKPKAKDNHWDWFPIPRKVIETSGGLWTQNPGYDTDK
;
A
#
# COMPACT_ATOMS: atom_id res chain seq x y z
N MET A 1 64.82 -46.40 -16.95
CA MET A 1 64.41 -45.05 -16.54
C MET A 1 63.89 -44.15 -17.65
N LYS A 2 64.38 -44.19 -18.88
CA LYS A 2 63.90 -43.35 -19.99
C LYS A 2 62.49 -43.65 -20.51
N LYS A 3 61.93 -44.83 -20.34
CA LYS A 3 60.59 -45.23 -20.78
C LYS A 3 59.49 -44.81 -19.82
N ILE A 4 59.78 -44.56 -18.53
CA ILE A 4 58.82 -44.11 -17.52
C ILE A 4 58.58 -42.62 -17.65
N PHE A 5 59.58 -41.86 -18.07
CA PHE A 5 59.43 -40.39 -18.29
C PHE A 5 58.58 -40.04 -19.50
N ILE A 6 58.61 -40.89 -20.57
CA ILE A 6 57.78 -40.62 -21.77
C ILE A 6 56.30 -40.92 -21.52
N LEU A 7 56.00 -41.94 -20.67
CA LEU A 7 54.61 -42.25 -20.30
C LEU A 7 54.01 -41.20 -19.37
N ALA A 8 54.80 -40.61 -18.46
CA ALA A 8 54.35 -39.54 -17.56
C ALA A 8 54.14 -38.22 -18.33
N PHE A 9 54.91 -37.94 -19.37
CA PHE A 9 54.72 -36.72 -20.18
C PHE A 9 53.51 -36.83 -21.13
N MET A 10 53.19 -38.04 -21.64
CA MET A 10 51.96 -38.26 -22.41
C MET A 10 50.70 -38.21 -21.55
N THR A 11 50.73 -38.62 -20.30
CA THR A 11 49.57 -38.52 -19.36
C THR A 11 49.31 -37.07 -18.93
N VAL A 12 50.33 -36.23 -18.78
CA VAL A 12 50.16 -34.82 -18.46
C VAL A 12 49.67 -34.02 -19.66
N ALA A 13 50.11 -34.39 -20.91
CA ALA A 13 49.63 -33.75 -22.14
C ALA A 13 48.16 -34.11 -22.48
N MET A 14 47.63 -35.27 -22.00
CA MET A 14 46.21 -35.63 -22.18
C MET A 14 45.28 -35.00 -21.13
N LEU A 15 45.82 -34.49 -20.03
CA LEU A 15 45.03 -33.78 -19.01
C LEU A 15 44.88 -32.29 -19.27
N SER A 16 45.61 -31.73 -20.25
CA SER A 16 45.51 -30.29 -20.59
C SER A 16 44.62 -29.99 -21.81
N THR A 17 43.98 -31.01 -22.41
CA THR A 17 42.96 -30.81 -23.47
C THR A 17 41.54 -31.14 -22.97
N SER A 18 41.33 -31.17 -21.63
CA SER A 18 40.02 -31.41 -21.06
C SER A 18 39.22 -30.12 -20.96
N CYS A 19 38.29 -29.96 -21.85
CA CYS A 19 36.99 -29.37 -21.63
C CYS A 19 36.96 -27.91 -21.13
N THR A 20 37.39 -26.95 -21.94
CA THR A 20 36.88 -25.58 -21.81
C THR A 20 35.44 -25.43 -22.35
N GLY A 21 34.97 -26.35 -23.20
CA GLY A 21 33.61 -26.37 -23.72
C GLY A 21 32.55 -27.06 -22.83
N MET A 22 32.96 -27.67 -21.69
CA MET A 22 32.00 -28.28 -20.74
C MET A 22 31.67 -27.36 -19.54
N LEU A 23 32.23 -26.16 -19.52
CA LEU A 23 31.92 -25.12 -18.49
C LEU A 23 31.00 -24.01 -19.00
N ASP A 24 30.64 -24.05 -20.26
CA ASP A 24 29.51 -23.27 -20.74
C ASP A 24 28.25 -24.03 -20.35
N GLU A 25 27.70 -23.66 -19.19
CA GLU A 25 26.39 -24.11 -18.73
C GLU A 25 25.36 -23.55 -19.72
N GLU A 26 24.98 -24.35 -20.73
CA GLU A 26 23.78 -24.07 -21.50
C GLU A 26 22.59 -24.19 -20.54
N VAL A 27 22.17 -23.07 -19.99
CA VAL A 27 20.99 -22.97 -19.15
C VAL A 27 19.77 -23.14 -20.05
N PHE A 28 19.44 -24.40 -20.36
CA PHE A 28 18.20 -24.73 -21.06
C PHE A 28 17.01 -24.28 -20.22
N GLY A 29 16.27 -23.29 -20.73
CA GLY A 29 14.98 -22.86 -20.17
C GLY A 29 14.96 -21.50 -19.47
N ARG A 30 16.08 -20.76 -19.42
CA ARG A 30 16.05 -19.32 -19.04
C ARG A 30 16.52 -18.49 -20.22
N PRO A 31 15.69 -17.56 -20.73
CA PRO A 31 16.13 -16.65 -21.81
C PRO A 31 17.33 -15.84 -21.35
N THR A 32 18.30 -15.63 -22.25
CA THR A 32 19.42 -14.73 -22.00
C THR A 32 18.94 -13.29 -21.89
N SER A 33 19.74 -12.41 -21.28
CA SER A 33 19.41 -10.97 -21.22
C SER A 33 19.23 -10.38 -22.63
N GLU A 34 19.95 -10.87 -23.62
CA GLU A 34 19.83 -10.43 -25.01
C GLU A 34 18.51 -10.88 -25.64
N GLU A 35 18.08 -12.12 -25.39
CA GLU A 35 16.77 -12.62 -25.83
C GLU A 35 15.62 -11.89 -25.13
N MET A 36 15.76 -11.60 -23.83
CA MET A 36 14.76 -10.85 -23.04
C MET A 36 14.58 -9.41 -23.52
N LEU A 37 15.55 -8.83 -24.18
CA LEU A 37 15.51 -7.46 -24.70
C LEU A 37 15.36 -7.39 -26.22
N SER A 38 15.12 -8.54 -26.90
CA SER A 38 15.13 -8.65 -28.37
C SER A 38 13.91 -8.03 -29.05
N ASN A 39 12.80 -7.84 -28.34
CA ASN A 39 11.57 -7.26 -28.90
C ASN A 39 10.74 -6.52 -27.81
N ALA A 40 9.81 -5.67 -28.26
CA ALA A 40 8.99 -4.82 -27.39
C ALA A 40 8.16 -5.60 -26.36
N GLU A 41 7.63 -6.78 -26.71
CA GLU A 41 6.85 -7.60 -25.80
C GLU A 41 7.71 -8.14 -24.65
N ASN A 42 8.90 -8.61 -24.97
CA ASN A 42 9.84 -9.07 -23.95
C ASN A 42 10.33 -7.92 -23.07
N VAL A 43 10.59 -6.73 -23.63
CA VAL A 43 10.91 -5.54 -22.83
C VAL A 43 9.77 -5.18 -21.89
N ALA A 44 8.51 -5.26 -22.32
CA ALA A 44 7.36 -5.03 -21.46
C ALA A 44 7.31 -6.02 -20.28
N LYS A 45 7.68 -7.30 -20.49
CA LYS A 45 7.80 -8.32 -19.42
C LYS A 45 8.92 -7.99 -18.44
N VAL A 46 10.07 -7.49 -18.92
CA VAL A 46 11.17 -7.04 -18.08
C VAL A 46 10.76 -5.82 -17.24
N VAL A 47 10.10 -4.84 -17.84
CA VAL A 47 9.53 -3.68 -17.11
C VAL A 47 8.50 -4.16 -16.05
N GLY A 48 7.66 -5.14 -16.40
CA GLY A 48 6.68 -5.73 -15.48
C GLY A 48 7.31 -6.31 -14.21
N GLN A 49 8.56 -6.81 -14.26
CA GLN A 49 9.25 -7.31 -13.07
C GLN A 49 9.42 -6.24 -11.98
N ALA A 50 9.51 -4.96 -12.36
CA ALA A 50 9.66 -3.86 -11.41
C ALA A 50 8.47 -3.72 -10.46
N TYR A 51 7.30 -4.27 -10.78
CA TYR A 51 6.10 -4.23 -9.94
C TYR A 51 6.07 -5.32 -8.86
N ALA A 52 6.94 -6.33 -8.95
CA ALA A 52 6.90 -7.47 -8.02
C ALA A 52 7.03 -7.06 -6.55
N GLU A 53 7.91 -6.10 -6.26
CA GLU A 53 8.14 -5.63 -4.88
C GLU A 53 6.98 -4.82 -4.30
N VAL A 54 6.09 -4.25 -5.14
CA VAL A 54 4.90 -3.51 -4.66
C VAL A 54 4.01 -4.41 -3.83
N ASN A 55 3.85 -5.67 -4.24
CA ASN A 55 3.04 -6.64 -3.53
C ASN A 55 3.60 -6.91 -2.11
N TRP A 56 4.89 -7.26 -2.00
CA TRP A 56 5.52 -7.53 -0.71
C TRP A 56 5.54 -6.32 0.22
N LEU A 57 5.81 -5.14 -0.33
CA LEU A 57 5.83 -3.89 0.40
C LEU A 57 4.50 -3.62 1.11
N HIS A 58 3.38 -4.00 0.52
CA HIS A 58 2.04 -3.73 1.06
C HIS A 58 1.45 -4.88 1.88
N ASP A 59 2.23 -5.89 2.25
CA ASP A 59 1.83 -6.91 3.22
C ASP A 59 1.60 -6.32 4.62
N HIS A 60 0.91 -7.06 5.49
CA HIS A 60 0.65 -6.64 6.87
C HIS A 60 1.94 -6.47 7.71
N TRP A 61 3.03 -7.13 7.37
CA TRP A 61 4.35 -6.89 7.95
C TRP A 61 5.09 -5.69 7.35
N GLY A 62 4.62 -5.18 6.21
CA GLY A 62 5.22 -4.10 5.46
C GLY A 62 4.52 -2.75 5.67
N TYR A 63 4.47 -1.98 4.58
CA TYR A 63 3.97 -0.62 4.59
C TYR A 63 2.49 -0.51 4.99
N TRP A 64 1.64 -1.51 4.60
CA TRP A 64 0.26 -1.52 5.06
C TRP A 64 0.16 -1.65 6.59
N GLY A 65 0.92 -2.59 7.18
CA GLY A 65 0.86 -2.83 8.62
C GLY A 65 1.25 -1.60 9.42
N ILE A 66 2.43 -1.02 9.15
CA ILE A 66 2.91 0.14 9.92
C ILE A 66 2.03 1.37 9.74
N ASN A 67 1.40 1.57 8.58
CA ASN A 67 0.53 2.71 8.33
C ASN A 67 -0.88 2.54 8.90
N THR A 68 -1.44 1.34 8.87
CA THR A 68 -2.81 1.10 9.30
C THR A 68 -2.90 0.83 10.81
N ILE A 69 -2.04 -0.07 11.34
CA ILE A 69 -2.12 -0.49 12.74
C ILE A 69 -1.64 0.62 13.70
N SER A 70 -0.81 1.56 13.24
CA SER A 70 -0.38 2.71 14.04
C SER A 70 -1.41 3.83 14.14
N THR A 71 -2.60 3.67 13.55
CA THR A 71 -3.66 4.70 13.52
C THR A 71 -4.85 4.34 14.40
N ASP A 72 -5.83 5.22 14.42
CA ASP A 72 -7.08 5.04 15.15
C ASP A 72 -8.06 4.06 14.46
N GLU A 73 -7.72 3.54 13.26
CA GLU A 73 -8.64 2.70 12.47
C GLU A 73 -8.46 1.19 12.67
N CYS A 74 -7.35 0.73 13.25
CA CYS A 74 -7.01 -0.69 13.35
C CYS A 74 -6.29 -1.04 14.63
N VAL A 75 -6.69 -2.16 15.26
CA VAL A 75 -5.99 -2.76 16.38
C VAL A 75 -5.85 -4.28 16.20
N VAL A 76 -4.84 -4.85 16.87
CA VAL A 76 -4.60 -6.30 16.94
C VAL A 76 -4.47 -6.72 18.40
N PRO A 77 -5.58 -6.98 19.09
CA PRO A 77 -5.54 -7.37 20.49
C PRO A 77 -5.15 -8.84 20.67
N VAL A 78 -4.46 -9.14 21.76
CA VAL A 78 -4.27 -10.53 22.22
C VAL A 78 -5.58 -11.00 22.87
N ARG A 79 -6.15 -12.08 22.35
CA ARG A 79 -7.45 -12.61 22.81
C ARG A 79 -7.27 -13.85 23.67
N ASN A 80 -8.05 -13.95 24.74
CA ASN A 80 -8.04 -15.04 25.72
C ASN A 80 -9.45 -15.57 25.99
N PRO A 81 -9.61 -16.83 26.46
CA PRO A 81 -8.59 -17.88 26.59
C PRO A 81 -8.24 -18.51 25.23
N GLY A 82 -7.05 -19.11 25.14
CA GLY A 82 -6.62 -19.78 23.90
C GLY A 82 -6.46 -18.80 22.75
N GLN A 83 -5.27 -18.29 22.59
CA GLN A 83 -4.93 -17.18 21.69
C GLN A 83 -5.41 -17.39 20.25
N ASP A 84 -5.99 -16.33 19.68
CA ASP A 84 -6.10 -16.14 18.24
C ASP A 84 -4.80 -15.52 17.69
N TRP A 85 -4.72 -15.33 16.37
CA TRP A 85 -3.54 -14.73 15.78
C TRP A 85 -3.32 -13.30 16.26
N SER A 86 -2.13 -13.01 16.76
CA SER A 86 -1.71 -11.68 17.23
C SER A 86 -0.18 -11.50 17.14
N ASP A 87 0.54 -12.46 16.54
CA ASP A 87 2.02 -12.52 16.53
C ASP A 87 2.59 -12.30 17.95
N ASP A 88 2.07 -13.05 18.94
CA ASP A 88 2.45 -12.96 20.35
C ASP A 88 2.32 -11.55 20.95
N GLY A 89 1.41 -10.72 20.41
CA GLY A 89 1.19 -9.34 20.86
C GLY A 89 2.16 -8.31 20.26
N TYR A 90 2.93 -8.69 19.23
CA TYR A 90 3.86 -7.80 18.53
C TYR A 90 3.23 -6.45 18.12
N TRP A 91 1.99 -6.49 17.60
CA TRP A 91 1.29 -5.33 17.08
C TRP A 91 0.83 -4.32 18.14
N LYS A 92 0.85 -4.71 19.42
CA LYS A 92 0.55 -3.78 20.53
C LYS A 92 1.44 -2.54 20.48
N GLY A 93 2.73 -2.71 20.18
CA GLY A 93 3.68 -1.61 20.07
C GLY A 93 3.30 -0.57 19.01
N PHE A 94 2.61 -1.00 17.93
CA PHE A 94 2.08 -0.09 16.92
C PHE A 94 0.80 0.60 17.38
N ASN A 95 -0.07 -0.08 18.11
CA ASN A 95 -1.31 0.51 18.62
C ASN A 95 -1.07 1.57 19.70
N ASP A 96 -0.10 1.39 20.58
CA ASP A 96 0.20 2.32 21.68
C ASP A 96 1.42 3.22 21.42
N HIS A 97 2.00 3.15 20.23
CA HIS A 97 3.19 3.89 19.79
C HIS A 97 4.44 3.64 20.66
N SER A 98 4.58 2.43 21.19
CA SER A 98 5.76 1.99 21.94
C SER A 98 6.79 1.22 21.09
N TRP A 99 6.71 1.34 19.76
CA TRP A 99 7.65 0.73 18.82
C TRP A 99 9.09 1.19 19.04
N THR A 100 10.03 0.39 18.53
CA THR A 100 11.46 0.66 18.60
C THR A 100 12.15 0.45 17.25
N ALA A 101 13.38 0.90 17.10
CA ALA A 101 14.17 0.66 15.89
C ALA A 101 14.49 -0.83 15.61
N ASN A 102 14.15 -1.73 16.54
CA ASN A 102 14.34 -3.17 16.39
C ASN A 102 13.12 -3.91 15.80
N ASP A 103 12.00 -3.20 15.60
CA ASP A 103 10.79 -3.81 15.08
C ASP A 103 10.96 -4.22 13.62
N VAL A 104 10.74 -5.50 13.34
CA VAL A 104 11.03 -6.13 12.04
C VAL A 104 10.21 -5.54 10.90
N SER A 105 9.03 -5.00 11.17
CA SER A 105 8.19 -4.37 10.15
C SER A 105 8.87 -3.15 9.51
N PHE A 106 9.68 -2.41 10.26
CA PHE A 106 10.47 -1.32 9.69
C PHE A 106 11.58 -1.82 8.75
N GLU A 107 12.24 -2.96 9.08
CA GLU A 107 13.20 -3.60 8.19
C GLU A 107 12.53 -4.04 6.87
N TYR A 108 11.32 -4.61 6.93
CA TYR A 108 10.58 -5.01 5.72
C TYR A 108 10.26 -3.83 4.82
N VAL A 109 9.73 -2.73 5.38
CA VAL A 109 9.44 -1.52 4.59
C VAL A 109 10.71 -0.97 3.96
N TRP A 110 11.79 -0.88 4.73
CA TRP A 110 13.09 -0.42 4.23
C TRP A 110 13.61 -1.30 3.10
N GLN A 111 13.60 -2.61 3.31
CA GLN A 111 14.12 -3.59 2.35
C GLN A 111 13.33 -3.59 1.05
N PHE A 112 12.01 -3.72 1.10
CA PHE A 112 11.20 -3.86 -0.12
C PHE A 112 11.10 -2.56 -0.90
N SER A 113 11.03 -1.40 -0.24
CA SER A 113 11.07 -0.10 -0.93
C SER A 113 12.39 0.10 -1.66
N ASN A 114 13.53 -0.18 -1.00
CA ASN A 114 14.83 -0.06 -1.66
C ASN A 114 15.02 -1.12 -2.76
N ALA A 115 14.60 -2.36 -2.56
CA ALA A 115 14.69 -3.41 -3.57
C ALA A 115 13.93 -3.02 -4.84
N GLY A 116 12.71 -2.50 -4.71
CA GLY A 116 11.92 -2.03 -5.84
C GLY A 116 12.57 -0.84 -6.56
N ALA A 117 13.08 0.15 -5.81
CA ALA A 117 13.77 1.31 -6.40
C ALA A 117 15.06 0.89 -7.14
N VAL A 118 15.86 0.01 -6.56
CA VAL A 118 17.08 -0.54 -7.18
C VAL A 118 16.74 -1.37 -8.41
N LEU A 119 15.66 -2.16 -8.38
CA LEU A 119 15.21 -2.93 -9.54
C LEU A 119 14.79 -2.02 -10.70
N CYS A 120 14.08 -0.92 -10.42
CA CYS A 120 13.79 0.09 -11.44
C CYS A 120 15.07 0.66 -12.05
N ASN A 121 16.06 1.05 -11.24
CA ASN A 121 17.36 1.55 -11.71
C ASN A 121 18.10 0.51 -12.55
N LYS A 122 18.10 -0.75 -12.12
CA LYS A 122 18.71 -1.87 -12.87
C LYS A 122 18.08 -2.01 -14.25
N ILE A 123 16.74 -2.04 -14.32
CA ILE A 123 16.05 -2.19 -15.60
C ILE A 123 16.30 -0.97 -16.48
N LEU A 124 16.27 0.26 -15.93
CA LEU A 124 16.64 1.47 -16.68
C LEU A 124 18.04 1.36 -17.31
N SER A 125 19.02 0.86 -16.56
CA SER A 125 20.38 0.63 -17.10
C SER A 125 20.42 -0.44 -18.20
N GLN A 126 19.54 -1.43 -18.15
CA GLN A 126 19.42 -2.47 -19.19
C GLN A 126 18.75 -1.97 -20.47
N LEU A 127 17.93 -0.91 -20.39
CA LEU A 127 17.29 -0.31 -21.58
C LEU A 127 18.22 0.61 -22.36
N GLU A 128 19.28 1.16 -21.78
CA GLU A 128 20.20 2.08 -22.47
C GLU A 128 20.86 1.49 -23.72
N PRO A 129 21.41 0.25 -23.71
CA PRO A 129 22.02 -0.36 -24.91
C PRO A 129 21.04 -0.52 -26.07
N ILE A 130 19.74 -0.66 -25.84
CA ILE A 130 18.69 -0.85 -26.85
C ILE A 130 17.85 0.41 -27.10
N LYS A 131 18.29 1.55 -26.57
CA LYS A 131 17.58 2.85 -26.66
C LYS A 131 17.17 3.21 -28.08
N ALA A 132 18.09 3.10 -29.06
CA ALA A 132 17.80 3.45 -30.44
C ALA A 132 16.63 2.63 -31.03
N SER A 133 16.63 1.32 -30.78
CA SER A 133 15.55 0.42 -31.23
C SER A 133 14.22 0.75 -30.57
N LEU A 134 14.22 1.04 -29.25
CA LEU A 134 13.02 1.44 -28.53
C LEU A 134 12.51 2.81 -28.95
N GLN A 135 13.40 3.75 -29.30
CA GLN A 135 13.01 5.06 -29.84
C GLN A 135 12.35 4.93 -31.22
N GLU A 136 12.89 4.09 -32.08
CA GLU A 136 12.30 3.79 -33.39
C GLU A 136 10.91 3.17 -33.26
N ALA A 137 10.72 2.32 -32.26
CA ALA A 137 9.42 1.74 -31.91
C ALA A 137 8.47 2.71 -31.17
N GLY A 138 8.91 3.91 -30.79
CA GLY A 138 8.13 4.89 -30.00
C GLY A 138 7.91 4.50 -28.54
N LEU A 139 8.67 3.53 -27.98
CA LEU A 139 8.44 2.92 -26.67
C LEU A 139 9.43 3.39 -25.59
N TYR A 140 10.58 3.96 -25.97
CA TYR A 140 11.62 4.32 -25.00
C TYR A 140 11.13 5.25 -23.90
N ASN A 141 10.52 6.39 -24.29
CA ASN A 141 10.03 7.36 -23.31
C ASN A 141 8.96 6.79 -22.41
N ARG A 142 8.06 5.94 -22.95
CA ARG A 142 7.02 5.29 -22.15
C ARG A 142 7.61 4.35 -21.08
N PHE A 143 8.51 3.44 -21.46
CA PHE A 143 9.08 2.47 -20.52
C PHE A 143 9.99 3.11 -19.49
N THR A 144 10.79 4.11 -19.90
CA THR A 144 11.65 4.84 -18.95
C THR A 144 10.83 5.68 -17.98
N ALA A 145 9.78 6.35 -18.44
CA ALA A 145 8.87 7.11 -17.58
C ALA A 145 8.14 6.18 -16.59
N GLU A 146 7.66 5.03 -17.05
CA GLU A 146 7.00 4.04 -16.20
C GLU A 146 7.93 3.58 -15.07
N LEU A 147 9.17 3.23 -15.37
CA LEU A 147 10.16 2.81 -14.37
C LEU A 147 10.54 3.93 -13.40
N LYS A 148 10.71 5.17 -13.89
CA LYS A 148 11.04 6.32 -13.06
C LYS A 148 9.87 6.70 -12.12
N VAL A 149 8.64 6.66 -12.61
CA VAL A 149 7.44 6.93 -11.79
C VAL A 149 7.22 5.82 -10.75
N LEU A 150 7.43 4.56 -11.14
CA LEU A 150 7.35 3.45 -10.19
C LEU A 150 8.47 3.53 -9.12
N ARG A 151 9.70 3.92 -9.52
CA ARG A 151 10.78 4.22 -8.59
C ARG A 151 10.40 5.35 -7.61
N CYS A 152 9.75 6.40 -8.11
CA CYS A 152 9.22 7.47 -7.25
C CYS A 152 8.21 6.92 -6.24
N TYR A 153 7.37 5.97 -6.62
CA TYR A 153 6.42 5.33 -5.70
C TYR A 153 7.14 4.55 -4.59
N TYR A 154 8.17 3.77 -4.92
CA TYR A 154 8.99 3.08 -3.92
C TYR A 154 9.69 4.04 -2.96
N TYR A 155 10.29 5.09 -3.50
CA TYR A 155 10.90 6.13 -2.65
C TYR A 155 9.88 6.93 -1.86
N TYR A 156 8.67 7.15 -2.39
CA TYR A 156 7.58 7.77 -1.66
C TYR A 156 7.22 6.95 -0.41
N THR A 157 7.07 5.64 -0.51
CA THR A 157 6.74 4.79 0.65
C THR A 157 7.85 4.79 1.70
N LEU A 158 9.11 4.75 1.26
CA LEU A 158 10.26 4.85 2.15
C LEU A 158 10.35 6.23 2.82
N PHE A 159 10.18 7.28 2.05
CA PHE A 159 10.17 8.67 2.49
C PHE A 159 9.02 8.95 3.46
N ASP A 160 7.81 8.50 3.13
CA ASP A 160 6.63 8.66 3.98
C ASP A 160 6.79 7.98 5.35
N ALA A 161 7.48 6.84 5.40
CA ALA A 161 7.75 6.14 6.64
C ALA A 161 8.90 6.77 7.45
N PHE A 162 10.04 7.08 6.82
CA PHE A 162 11.30 7.37 7.52
C PHE A 162 11.84 8.79 7.34
N GLY A 163 11.29 9.58 6.45
CA GLY A 163 11.72 10.97 6.19
C GLY A 163 13.08 11.06 5.51
N ARG A 164 14.17 11.04 6.29
CA ARG A 164 15.54 11.11 5.74
C ARG A 164 15.99 9.74 5.23
N ILE A 165 16.21 9.63 3.94
CA ILE A 165 16.54 8.36 3.27
C ILE A 165 17.70 8.55 2.27
N PRO A 166 18.47 7.50 1.96
CA PRO A 166 19.35 7.51 0.78
C PRO A 166 18.50 7.54 -0.49
N TYR A 167 18.88 8.37 -1.46
CA TYR A 167 18.18 8.48 -2.73
C TYR A 167 19.15 8.26 -3.89
N LEU A 168 18.89 7.24 -4.71
CA LEU A 168 19.71 6.80 -5.83
C LEU A 168 18.92 6.86 -7.12
N GLU A 169 19.48 7.50 -8.16
CA GLU A 169 18.89 7.58 -9.50
C GLU A 169 19.52 6.57 -10.46
N ASP A 170 20.67 6.04 -10.12
CA ASP A 170 21.45 5.12 -10.94
C ASP A 170 21.53 3.72 -10.33
N TYR A 171 21.78 2.72 -11.17
CA TYR A 171 22.11 1.38 -10.71
C TYR A 171 23.59 1.34 -10.28
N SER A 172 23.81 1.55 -9.00
CA SER A 172 25.12 1.60 -8.37
C SER A 172 25.12 0.83 -7.05
N SER A 173 26.26 0.24 -6.71
CA SER A 173 26.51 -0.39 -5.40
C SER A 173 27.09 0.61 -4.37
N ALA A 174 27.29 1.88 -4.75
CA ALA A 174 27.83 2.87 -3.85
C ALA A 174 26.82 3.21 -2.75
N ALA A 175 27.26 3.17 -1.49
CA ALA A 175 26.47 3.71 -0.39
C ALA A 175 26.44 5.24 -0.50
N VAL A 176 25.26 5.83 -0.37
CA VAL A 176 25.08 7.28 -0.41
C VAL A 176 24.58 7.80 0.94
N PRO A 177 24.93 9.04 1.33
CA PRO A 177 24.36 9.67 2.52
C PRO A 177 22.84 9.76 2.46
N GLN A 178 22.21 9.90 3.64
CA GLN A 178 20.82 10.28 3.72
C GLN A 178 20.61 11.67 3.11
N SER A 179 19.54 11.83 2.36
CA SER A 179 19.04 13.11 1.89
C SER A 179 18.08 13.70 2.93
N GLU A 180 18.08 15.01 3.08
CA GLU A 180 17.07 15.71 3.87
C GLU A 180 15.69 15.56 3.26
N THR A 181 14.63 15.66 4.08
CA THR A 181 13.25 15.43 3.65
C THR A 181 12.86 16.27 2.44
N TRP A 182 13.23 17.57 2.45
CA TRP A 182 12.92 18.46 1.34
C TRP A 182 13.66 18.10 0.04
N GLN A 183 14.88 17.53 0.14
CA GLN A 183 15.64 17.07 -1.02
C GLN A 183 14.98 15.85 -1.67
N VAL A 184 14.56 14.88 -0.85
CA VAL A 184 13.81 13.71 -1.33
C VAL A 184 12.51 14.15 -1.99
N TRP A 185 11.73 15.01 -1.32
CA TRP A 185 10.49 15.55 -1.84
C TRP A 185 10.68 16.24 -3.19
N ASN A 186 11.69 17.12 -3.31
CA ASN A 186 12.02 17.80 -4.55
C ASN A 186 12.32 16.83 -5.69
N LYS A 187 13.16 15.81 -5.43
CA LYS A 187 13.48 14.77 -6.41
C LYS A 187 12.25 14.01 -6.91
N LEU A 188 11.36 13.64 -5.98
CA LEU A 188 10.12 12.96 -6.33
C LEU A 188 9.22 13.85 -7.20
N VAL A 189 8.99 15.10 -6.78
CA VAL A 189 8.14 16.05 -7.51
C VAL A 189 8.70 16.32 -8.90
N THR A 190 9.99 16.67 -9.00
CA THR A 190 10.61 16.99 -10.29
C THR A 190 10.53 15.80 -11.26
N THR A 191 10.87 14.59 -10.80
CA THR A 191 10.77 13.39 -11.65
C THR A 191 9.33 13.14 -12.11
N LEU A 192 8.35 13.25 -11.22
CA LEU A 192 6.95 13.01 -11.57
C LEU A 192 6.41 14.06 -12.54
N GLU A 193 6.79 15.35 -12.38
CA GLU A 193 6.39 16.42 -13.29
C GLU A 193 6.97 16.22 -14.70
N GLU A 194 8.24 15.80 -14.79
CA GLU A 194 8.91 15.54 -16.05
C GLU A 194 8.37 14.31 -16.79
N GLU A 195 8.12 13.23 -16.06
CA GLU A 195 7.86 11.92 -16.66
C GLU A 195 6.36 11.63 -16.87
N ALA A 196 5.45 12.27 -16.13
CA ALA A 196 4.02 12.00 -16.24
C ALA A 196 3.47 12.13 -17.67
N GLN A 197 3.98 13.07 -18.46
CA GLN A 197 3.54 13.31 -19.83
C GLN A 197 3.77 12.14 -20.80
N TYR A 198 4.72 11.24 -20.49
CA TYR A 198 5.06 10.08 -21.32
C TYR A 198 4.27 8.82 -20.95
N LEU A 199 3.50 8.87 -19.85
CA LEU A 199 2.65 7.78 -19.43
C LEU A 199 1.29 7.79 -20.17
N PRO A 200 0.62 6.63 -20.29
CA PRO A 200 -0.66 6.57 -20.95
C PRO A 200 -1.76 7.30 -20.13
N ILE A 201 -2.64 7.97 -20.87
CA ILE A 201 -3.98 8.34 -20.37
C ILE A 201 -4.85 7.09 -20.53
N ILE A 202 -5.53 6.68 -19.47
CA ILE A 202 -6.36 5.48 -19.50
C ILE A 202 -7.67 5.79 -20.25
N THR A 203 -8.01 4.90 -21.19
CA THR A 203 -9.24 4.92 -21.97
C THR A 203 -9.87 3.53 -21.95
N GLU A 204 -11.11 3.39 -22.40
CA GLU A 204 -11.74 2.07 -22.52
C GLU A 204 -10.96 1.12 -23.44
N GLN A 205 -10.34 1.66 -24.50
CA GLN A 205 -9.60 0.88 -25.49
C GLN A 205 -8.24 0.38 -24.99
N ASN A 206 -7.62 1.08 -24.07
CA ASN A 206 -6.28 0.72 -23.56
C ASN A 206 -6.27 0.29 -22.10
N HIS A 207 -7.43 0.20 -21.43
CA HIS A 207 -7.55 -0.13 -20.01
C HIS A 207 -6.90 -1.47 -19.69
N SER A 208 -7.27 -2.55 -20.35
CA SER A 208 -6.77 -3.89 -20.06
C SER A 208 -5.25 -4.03 -20.23
N GLU A 209 -4.67 -3.32 -21.21
CA GLU A 209 -3.22 -3.32 -21.45
C GLU A 209 -2.44 -2.57 -20.36
N ASN A 210 -3.07 -1.55 -19.77
CA ASN A 210 -2.42 -0.65 -18.80
C ASN A 210 -2.90 -0.84 -17.36
N TYR A 211 -3.81 -1.78 -17.12
CA TYR A 211 -4.33 -2.05 -15.80
C TYR A 211 -3.22 -2.48 -14.83
N GLY A 212 -3.22 -1.93 -13.62
CA GLY A 212 -2.19 -2.16 -12.61
C GLY A 212 -0.83 -1.51 -12.92
N ARG A 213 -0.69 -0.81 -14.05
CA ARG A 213 0.55 -0.13 -14.46
C ARG A 213 0.52 1.37 -14.17
N CYS A 214 1.70 2.01 -14.14
CA CYS A 214 1.79 3.45 -14.01
C CYS A 214 1.12 4.16 -15.18
N SER A 215 0.22 5.10 -14.85
CA SER A 215 -0.52 5.94 -15.78
C SER A 215 -0.34 7.42 -15.43
N GLN A 216 -0.78 8.32 -16.31
CA GLN A 216 -0.84 9.75 -15.97
C GLN A 216 -1.67 9.99 -14.71
N GLY A 217 -2.81 9.28 -14.57
CA GLY A 217 -3.66 9.37 -13.39
C GLY A 217 -2.90 9.01 -12.10
N MET A 218 -2.12 7.92 -12.13
CA MET A 218 -1.28 7.52 -10.98
C MET A 218 -0.22 8.58 -10.66
N ALA A 219 0.51 9.08 -11.66
CA ALA A 219 1.58 10.06 -11.46
C ALA A 219 1.05 11.38 -10.88
N TYR A 220 -0.05 11.92 -11.44
CA TYR A 220 -0.66 13.16 -10.94
C TYR A 220 -1.34 12.99 -9.58
N THR A 221 -1.88 11.81 -9.25
CA THR A 221 -2.41 11.52 -7.92
C THR A 221 -1.29 11.51 -6.88
N LEU A 222 -0.14 10.91 -7.19
CA LEU A 222 1.02 10.92 -6.31
C LEU A 222 1.61 12.33 -6.15
N LEU A 223 1.69 13.10 -7.22
CA LEU A 223 2.06 14.53 -7.17
C LEU A 223 1.11 15.34 -6.27
N ALA A 224 -0.20 15.13 -6.41
CA ALA A 224 -1.18 15.80 -5.56
C ALA A 224 -0.96 15.48 -4.08
N ARG A 225 -0.70 14.19 -3.74
CA ARG A 225 -0.35 13.78 -2.37
C ARG A 225 0.92 14.45 -1.85
N LEU A 226 1.96 14.55 -2.67
CA LEU A 226 3.22 15.20 -2.30
C LEU A 226 3.02 16.70 -2.05
N TYR A 227 2.31 17.39 -2.92
CA TYR A 227 2.03 18.82 -2.76
C TYR A 227 1.11 19.10 -1.56
N LEU A 228 0.03 18.32 -1.37
CA LEU A 228 -0.89 18.50 -0.25
C LEU A 228 -0.18 18.34 1.11
N ASN A 229 0.80 17.46 1.17
CA ASN A 229 1.53 17.11 2.40
C ASN A 229 2.89 17.81 2.53
N ALA A 230 3.26 18.75 1.67
CA ALA A 230 4.59 19.37 1.65
C ALA A 230 5.02 19.88 3.03
N SER A 231 4.19 20.69 3.68
CA SER A 231 4.49 21.25 5.01
C SER A 231 4.66 20.16 6.08
N SER A 232 3.89 19.07 6.02
CA SER A 232 4.01 17.94 6.96
C SER A 232 5.27 17.09 6.73
N TYR A 233 5.94 17.26 5.60
CA TYR A 233 7.26 16.71 5.32
C TYR A 233 8.41 17.67 5.67
N GLY A 234 8.12 18.84 6.25
CA GLY A 234 9.11 19.87 6.54
C GLY A 234 9.57 20.62 5.31
N VAL A 235 8.81 20.53 4.22
CA VAL A 235 9.07 21.28 2.99
C VAL A 235 8.44 22.67 3.10
N THR A 236 9.24 23.69 2.82
CA THR A 236 8.84 25.10 2.88
C THR A 236 9.08 25.77 1.52
N PRO A 237 8.48 26.92 1.26
CA PRO A 237 8.74 27.69 0.03
C PRO A 237 10.23 28.00 -0.18
N SER A 238 10.99 28.15 0.92
CA SER A 238 12.41 28.50 0.83
C SER A 238 13.34 27.32 0.55
N ASN A 239 12.90 26.08 0.80
CA ASN A 239 13.75 24.88 0.61
C ASN A 239 13.21 23.91 -0.45
N CYS A 240 11.98 24.08 -0.97
CA CYS A 240 11.36 23.11 -1.88
C CYS A 240 12.07 22.96 -3.23
N GLY A 241 12.82 23.97 -3.67
CA GLY A 241 13.53 23.94 -4.96
C GLY A 241 12.64 23.95 -6.21
N VAL A 242 11.33 24.18 -6.05
CA VAL A 242 10.36 24.25 -7.15
C VAL A 242 10.06 25.70 -7.49
N GLU A 243 10.21 26.06 -8.76
CA GLU A 243 9.96 27.41 -9.25
C GLU A 243 8.48 27.82 -9.08
N GLY A 244 8.25 29.08 -8.70
CA GLY A 244 6.91 29.66 -8.54
C GLY A 244 6.22 29.29 -7.22
N ILE A 245 6.89 28.58 -6.30
CA ILE A 245 6.41 28.37 -4.92
C ILE A 245 7.02 29.44 -4.02
N THR A 246 6.20 30.38 -3.55
CA THR A 246 6.59 31.52 -2.71
C THR A 246 5.90 31.53 -1.34
N SER A 247 4.81 30.76 -1.21
CA SER A 247 4.01 30.61 -0.01
C SER A 247 3.51 29.17 0.15
N GLU A 248 3.06 28.79 1.35
CA GLU A 248 2.42 27.49 1.57
C GLU A 248 1.17 27.29 0.70
N LYS A 249 0.45 28.35 0.39
CA LYS A 249 -0.73 28.30 -0.48
C LYS A 249 -0.39 27.85 -1.91
N ASP A 250 0.83 28.09 -2.36
CA ASP A 250 1.25 27.66 -3.69
C ASP A 250 1.38 26.14 -3.79
N PHE A 251 1.77 25.44 -2.70
CA PHE A 251 1.72 23.97 -2.66
C PHE A 251 0.29 23.45 -2.86
N TYR A 252 -0.67 24.06 -2.16
CA TYR A 252 -2.08 23.67 -2.31
C TYR A 252 -2.62 24.01 -3.71
N THR A 253 -2.21 25.12 -4.29
CA THR A 253 -2.55 25.48 -5.67
C THR A 253 -2.00 24.46 -6.68
N ARG A 254 -0.77 23.99 -6.48
CA ARG A 254 -0.17 22.91 -7.29
C ARG A 254 -0.93 21.58 -7.10
N CYS A 255 -1.33 21.25 -5.87
CA CYS A 255 -2.17 20.09 -5.60
C CYS A 255 -3.50 20.16 -6.39
N VAL A 256 -4.21 21.30 -6.32
CA VAL A 256 -5.45 21.52 -7.10
C VAL A 256 -5.21 21.29 -8.59
N ALA A 257 -4.10 21.81 -9.14
CA ALA A 257 -3.76 21.66 -10.55
C ALA A 257 -3.47 20.20 -10.93
N CYS A 258 -2.76 19.44 -10.09
CA CYS A 258 -2.50 18.00 -10.31
C CYS A 258 -3.82 17.20 -10.29
N CYS A 259 -4.68 17.43 -9.31
CA CYS A 259 -6.01 16.80 -9.26
C CYS A 259 -6.83 17.15 -10.51
N GLN A 260 -6.78 18.42 -10.96
CA GLN A 260 -7.51 18.84 -12.16
C GLN A 260 -7.06 18.09 -13.41
N LYS A 261 -5.76 17.78 -13.57
CA LYS A 261 -5.28 16.97 -14.68
C LYS A 261 -5.86 15.55 -14.68
N VAL A 262 -6.05 14.94 -13.51
CA VAL A 262 -6.71 13.62 -13.39
C VAL A 262 -8.18 13.74 -13.79
N ILE A 263 -8.88 14.77 -13.33
CA ILE A 263 -10.29 15.03 -13.63
C ILE A 263 -10.50 15.30 -15.14
N ASP A 264 -9.65 16.15 -15.72
CA ASP A 264 -9.73 16.53 -17.14
C ASP A 264 -9.43 15.37 -18.10
N SER A 265 -8.68 14.34 -17.65
CA SER A 265 -8.40 13.14 -18.44
C SER A 265 -9.68 12.36 -18.79
N LYS A 266 -10.76 12.52 -18.00
CA LYS A 266 -12.00 11.75 -18.11
C LYS A 266 -11.81 10.23 -18.03
N SER A 267 -10.66 9.79 -17.51
CA SER A 267 -10.32 8.37 -17.36
C SER A 267 -11.09 7.69 -16.24
N TYR A 268 -11.51 8.48 -15.25
CA TYR A 268 -12.06 7.96 -13.99
C TYR A 268 -13.40 8.63 -13.66
N LYS A 269 -14.22 7.93 -12.89
CA LYS A 269 -15.49 8.43 -12.33
C LYS A 269 -15.79 7.75 -11.01
N ILE A 270 -16.63 8.35 -10.19
CA ILE A 270 -17.13 7.71 -8.96
C ILE A 270 -18.12 6.59 -9.34
N GLU A 271 -17.87 5.39 -8.85
CA GLU A 271 -18.76 4.24 -9.04
C GLU A 271 -20.13 4.46 -8.37
N ASP A 272 -21.18 3.88 -8.92
CA ASP A 272 -22.55 3.94 -8.37
C ASP A 272 -22.66 3.12 -7.07
N ASN A 273 -21.95 2.00 -7.02
CA ASN A 273 -21.81 1.19 -5.82
C ASN A 273 -20.38 1.31 -5.28
N PHE A 274 -20.25 1.78 -4.05
CA PHE A 274 -18.96 1.90 -3.35
C PHE A 274 -18.15 0.60 -3.36
N PHE A 275 -18.82 -0.54 -3.17
CA PHE A 275 -18.17 -1.84 -3.07
C PHE A 275 -17.66 -2.38 -4.41
N SER A 276 -18.08 -1.82 -5.56
CA SER A 276 -17.54 -2.22 -6.87
C SER A 276 -16.02 -2.04 -6.95
N ASN A 277 -15.46 -1.13 -6.16
CA ASN A 277 -14.01 -0.92 -6.05
C ASN A 277 -13.27 -2.08 -5.39
N PHE A 278 -13.98 -2.98 -4.70
CA PHE A 278 -13.44 -3.99 -3.79
C PHE A 278 -14.02 -5.40 -4.04
N PHE A 279 -14.80 -5.58 -5.09
CA PHE A 279 -15.32 -6.89 -5.48
C PHE A 279 -14.19 -7.86 -5.86
N ILE A 280 -14.48 -9.15 -5.88
CA ILE A 280 -13.55 -10.21 -6.31
C ILE A 280 -13.01 -9.91 -7.71
N HIS A 281 -13.85 -9.35 -8.59
CA HIS A 281 -13.49 -8.90 -9.93
C HIS A 281 -13.64 -7.38 -10.03
N ASN A 282 -12.73 -6.64 -9.37
CA ASN A 282 -12.74 -5.19 -9.34
C ASN A 282 -11.89 -4.52 -10.41
N GLU A 283 -11.32 -5.29 -11.34
CA GLU A 283 -10.54 -4.79 -12.48
C GLU A 283 -11.35 -3.89 -13.43
N ASN A 284 -12.67 -3.95 -13.36
CA ASN A 284 -13.56 -3.11 -14.16
C ASN A 284 -13.96 -1.79 -13.49
N SER A 285 -13.55 -1.54 -12.24
CA SER A 285 -13.85 -0.29 -11.56
C SER A 285 -13.27 0.90 -12.32
N LYS A 286 -14.11 1.91 -12.55
CA LYS A 286 -13.71 3.18 -13.17
C LYS A 286 -13.20 4.21 -12.15
N GLU A 287 -13.20 3.85 -10.89
CA GLU A 287 -12.71 4.70 -9.80
C GLU A 287 -11.27 4.36 -9.41
N ASN A 288 -10.84 3.08 -9.58
CA ASN A 288 -9.51 2.62 -9.22
C ASN A 288 -8.47 3.19 -10.20
N ILE A 289 -7.47 3.92 -9.66
CA ILE A 289 -6.41 4.59 -10.43
C ILE A 289 -5.14 3.73 -10.47
N PHE A 290 -4.78 3.16 -9.32
CA PHE A 290 -3.61 2.31 -9.19
C PHE A 290 -3.89 1.19 -8.19
N VAL A 291 -3.61 -0.04 -8.59
CA VAL A 291 -3.91 -1.24 -7.82
C VAL A 291 -2.72 -2.19 -7.83
N ILE A 292 -2.67 -3.08 -6.85
CA ILE A 292 -1.86 -4.30 -6.91
C ILE A 292 -2.75 -5.36 -7.51
N VAL A 293 -2.39 -5.85 -8.71
CA VAL A 293 -3.14 -6.89 -9.38
C VAL A 293 -2.91 -8.22 -8.68
N GLU A 294 -4.00 -8.87 -8.30
CA GLU A 294 -4.01 -10.20 -7.68
C GLU A 294 -4.68 -11.21 -8.63
N ASP A 295 -4.14 -12.41 -8.74
CA ASP A 295 -4.70 -13.50 -9.53
C ASP A 295 -4.67 -14.79 -8.71
N GLY A 296 -5.83 -15.21 -8.23
CA GLY A 296 -6.01 -16.39 -7.40
C GLY A 296 -5.66 -17.70 -8.10
N ASN A 297 -5.65 -17.72 -9.43
CA ASN A 297 -5.33 -18.89 -10.25
C ASN A 297 -3.89 -18.94 -10.73
N SER A 298 -3.15 -17.85 -10.55
CA SER A 298 -1.79 -17.73 -11.10
C SER A 298 -0.81 -18.66 -10.40
N ALA A 299 -0.03 -19.40 -11.22
CA ALA A 299 1.17 -20.10 -10.74
C ALA A 299 2.25 -19.12 -10.19
N PHE A 300 2.06 -17.83 -10.40
CA PHE A 300 2.89 -16.73 -9.87
C PHE A 300 2.52 -16.29 -8.45
N ASN A 301 1.64 -17.00 -7.78
CA ASN A 301 1.54 -16.84 -6.35
C ASN A 301 2.92 -17.09 -5.76
N TYR A 302 3.62 -16.02 -5.40
CA TYR A 302 4.98 -15.98 -4.86
C TYR A 302 5.13 -16.75 -3.53
N ARG A 303 4.43 -17.86 -3.43
CA ARG A 303 4.36 -18.71 -2.25
C ARG A 303 5.70 -19.32 -1.88
N ASP A 304 6.57 -19.53 -2.88
CA ASP A 304 7.73 -20.41 -2.70
C ASP A 304 9.03 -19.68 -2.39
N VAL A 305 9.15 -18.37 -2.64
CA VAL A 305 10.42 -17.66 -2.44
C VAL A 305 10.70 -17.37 -0.97
N ALA A 306 9.68 -17.35 -0.10
CA ALA A 306 9.87 -17.10 1.33
C ALA A 306 8.86 -17.81 2.26
N GLY A 307 8.03 -18.74 1.75
CA GLY A 307 6.98 -19.39 2.55
C GLY A 307 5.89 -18.43 3.05
N LYS A 308 5.84 -17.20 2.53
CA LYS A 308 4.87 -16.16 2.91
C LYS A 308 3.81 -16.02 1.84
N MET A 309 2.57 -15.94 2.27
CA MET A 309 1.44 -15.70 1.36
C MET A 309 1.41 -14.21 0.99
N SER A 310 1.51 -13.91 -0.30
CA SER A 310 1.53 -12.55 -0.83
C SER A 310 0.14 -11.95 -1.07
N ASN A 311 -0.92 -12.68 -0.78
CA ASN A 311 -2.28 -12.24 -1.07
C ASN A 311 -2.76 -11.16 -0.09
N LYS A 312 -3.11 -9.98 -0.59
CA LYS A 312 -3.51 -8.81 0.21
C LYS A 312 -4.85 -8.99 0.92
N LEU A 313 -5.73 -9.81 0.41
CA LEU A 313 -6.96 -10.17 1.11
C LEU A 313 -6.77 -11.06 2.31
N ARG A 314 -5.54 -11.47 2.53
CA ARG A 314 -5.13 -11.91 3.84
C ARG A 314 -5.54 -10.93 4.95
N ILE A 315 -5.61 -9.62 4.66
CA ILE A 315 -6.09 -8.60 5.59
C ILE A 315 -7.53 -8.90 6.04
N THR A 316 -8.44 -9.20 5.10
CA THR A 316 -9.81 -9.61 5.43
C THR A 316 -9.81 -10.94 6.19
N ASN A 317 -9.07 -11.93 5.71
CA ASN A 317 -8.95 -13.24 6.37
C ASN A 317 -8.31 -13.13 7.77
N LEU A 318 -7.35 -12.25 7.97
CA LEU A 318 -6.75 -11.95 9.28
C LEU A 318 -7.72 -11.22 10.22
N SER A 319 -8.71 -10.51 9.69
CA SER A 319 -9.74 -9.80 10.45
C SER A 319 -10.90 -10.67 10.88
N LEU A 320 -11.45 -11.48 9.97
CA LEU A 320 -12.65 -12.27 10.23
C LEU A 320 -12.44 -13.29 11.36
N ASN A 321 -13.48 -13.51 12.16
CA ASN A 321 -13.51 -14.61 13.12
C ASN A 321 -13.53 -15.95 12.39
N TYR A 322 -12.86 -16.96 12.92
CA TYR A 322 -12.74 -18.26 12.26
C TYR A 322 -14.08 -19.01 12.06
N CYS A 323 -15.15 -18.65 12.79
CA CYS A 323 -16.50 -19.17 12.56
C CYS A 323 -17.05 -18.82 11.17
N PHE A 324 -16.52 -17.77 10.53
CA PHE A 324 -16.92 -17.43 9.16
C PHE A 324 -16.54 -18.52 8.15
N GLN A 325 -15.54 -19.36 8.44
CA GLN A 325 -15.25 -20.51 7.60
C GLN A 325 -16.46 -21.45 7.48
N THR A 326 -17.15 -21.71 8.57
CA THR A 326 -18.37 -22.54 8.56
C THR A 326 -19.53 -21.80 7.90
N CYS A 327 -19.76 -20.53 8.28
CA CYS A 327 -20.88 -19.73 7.78
C CYS A 327 -20.81 -19.50 6.26
N TRP A 328 -19.62 -19.18 5.73
CA TRP A 328 -19.43 -18.80 4.33
C TRP A 328 -18.61 -19.78 3.50
N ASN A 329 -18.24 -20.93 4.07
CA ASN A 329 -17.46 -21.97 3.41
C ASN A 329 -16.16 -21.44 2.76
N THR A 330 -15.47 -20.51 3.44
CA THR A 330 -14.20 -19.99 2.96
C THR A 330 -13.11 -21.07 2.96
N VAL A 331 -12.23 -21.09 1.96
CA VAL A 331 -11.17 -22.10 1.84
C VAL A 331 -10.18 -22.03 3.00
N ASP A 332 -9.72 -20.83 3.33
CA ASP A 332 -8.80 -20.62 4.45
C ASP A 332 -9.57 -20.23 5.71
N LYS A 333 -9.18 -20.83 6.84
CA LYS A 333 -9.72 -20.48 8.15
C LYS A 333 -9.30 -19.06 8.51
N PRO A 334 -10.24 -18.12 8.75
CA PRO A 334 -9.92 -16.78 9.23
C PRO A 334 -9.22 -16.78 10.60
N TRP A 335 -8.46 -15.74 10.89
CA TRP A 335 -7.49 -15.74 11.98
C TRP A 335 -7.91 -14.91 13.20
N ASN A 336 -8.99 -14.15 13.11
CA ASN A 336 -9.54 -13.33 14.21
C ASN A 336 -8.54 -12.31 14.80
N GLY A 337 -7.71 -11.70 13.96
CA GLY A 337 -6.66 -10.76 14.35
C GLY A 337 -7.10 -9.30 14.31
N PHE A 338 -6.94 -8.66 13.16
CA PHE A 338 -7.25 -7.24 12.95
C PHE A 338 -8.71 -6.92 13.22
N CYS A 339 -8.95 -5.76 13.84
CA CYS A 339 -10.31 -5.26 14.03
C CYS A 339 -10.31 -3.73 14.16
N ALA A 340 -11.47 -3.11 13.87
CA ALA A 340 -11.66 -1.70 14.13
C ALA A 340 -12.17 -1.48 15.56
N PRO A 341 -11.62 -0.48 16.29
CA PRO A 341 -12.12 -0.10 17.61
C PRO A 341 -13.40 0.72 17.52
N GLU A 342 -14.19 0.69 18.60
CA GLU A 342 -15.48 1.39 18.67
C GLU A 342 -15.38 2.90 18.39
N ASP A 343 -14.31 3.55 18.85
CA ASP A 343 -14.12 5.00 18.65
C ASP A 343 -13.92 5.37 17.18
N PHE A 344 -13.28 4.49 16.38
CA PHE A 344 -13.22 4.67 14.96
C PHE A 344 -14.61 4.56 14.31
N LEU A 345 -15.40 3.57 14.73
CA LEU A 345 -16.72 3.29 14.17
C LEU A 345 -17.76 4.38 14.50
N LYS A 346 -17.59 5.13 15.57
CA LYS A 346 -18.47 6.27 15.93
C LYS A 346 -18.49 7.40 14.89
N ARG A 347 -17.54 7.41 13.94
CA ARG A 347 -17.52 8.37 12.82
C ARG A 347 -18.61 8.12 11.79
N TYR A 348 -19.13 6.88 11.71
CA TYR A 348 -20.16 6.52 10.74
C TYR A 348 -21.56 6.79 11.31
N GLU A 349 -22.47 7.13 10.42
CA GLU A 349 -23.90 7.16 10.73
C GLU A 349 -24.45 5.72 10.66
N TRP A 350 -24.55 5.08 11.83
CA TRP A 350 -24.90 3.67 11.92
C TRP A 350 -26.30 3.39 11.36
N GLY A 351 -26.40 2.35 10.53
CA GLY A 351 -27.64 1.96 9.87
C GLY A 351 -27.99 2.83 8.64
N VAL A 352 -27.12 3.80 8.28
CA VAL A 352 -27.28 4.67 7.12
C VAL A 352 -26.05 4.62 6.23
N ASP A 353 -24.86 4.90 6.78
CA ASP A 353 -23.60 4.88 6.02
C ASP A 353 -23.13 3.44 5.81
N HIS A 354 -23.25 2.93 4.61
CA HIS A 354 -22.87 1.56 4.25
C HIS A 354 -21.36 1.30 4.35
N ARG A 355 -20.53 2.34 4.44
CA ARG A 355 -19.09 2.19 4.77
C ARG A 355 -18.88 1.88 6.25
N GLY A 356 -19.91 2.05 7.07
CA GLY A 356 -19.92 1.76 8.50
C GLY A 356 -20.29 0.30 8.83
N PRO A 357 -20.61 0.04 10.09
CA PRO A 357 -20.99 -1.30 10.54
C PRO A 357 -22.43 -1.66 10.14
N CYS A 358 -22.62 -2.94 9.85
CA CYS A 358 -23.96 -3.53 9.68
C CYS A 358 -24.78 -3.45 10.98
N ASP A 359 -26.08 -3.75 10.90
CA ASP A 359 -26.91 -3.91 12.10
C ASP A 359 -26.37 -5.06 12.96
N LYS A 360 -25.89 -4.71 14.17
CA LYS A 360 -25.31 -5.66 15.11
C LYS A 360 -26.26 -6.78 15.55
N ASN A 361 -27.57 -6.63 15.35
CA ASN A 361 -28.55 -7.67 15.69
C ASN A 361 -28.80 -8.63 14.50
N ALA A 362 -28.55 -8.17 13.27
CA ALA A 362 -28.71 -9.01 12.09
C ALA A 362 -27.51 -9.97 11.89
N GLY A 363 -26.31 -9.58 12.31
CA GLY A 363 -25.11 -10.40 12.15
C GLY A 363 -24.89 -10.80 10.68
N THR A 364 -24.57 -12.08 10.43
CA THR A 364 -24.31 -12.58 9.08
C THR A 364 -25.55 -12.58 8.17
N HIS A 365 -26.76 -12.45 8.68
CA HIS A 365 -27.98 -12.33 7.86
C HIS A 365 -28.17 -10.95 7.22
N GLY A 366 -27.51 -9.91 7.73
CA GLY A 366 -27.71 -8.54 7.26
C GLY A 366 -26.41 -7.74 7.06
N CYS A 367 -25.28 -8.40 6.85
CA CYS A 367 -23.98 -7.72 6.70
C CYS A 367 -23.57 -7.46 5.23
N ASP A 368 -24.25 -8.02 4.26
CA ASP A 368 -23.93 -7.78 2.85
C ASP A 368 -24.16 -6.31 2.50
N GLY A 369 -23.19 -5.70 1.81
CA GLY A 369 -23.21 -4.29 1.47
C GLY A 369 -22.81 -3.35 2.62
N TRP A 370 -22.13 -3.84 3.66
CA TRP A 370 -21.55 -3.07 4.75
C TRP A 370 -20.05 -3.33 4.87
N ALA A 371 -19.28 -2.30 5.23
CA ALA A 371 -17.83 -2.45 5.31
C ALA A 371 -17.32 -3.03 6.63
N TRP A 372 -18.13 -3.07 7.68
CA TRP A 372 -17.76 -3.62 8.99
C TRP A 372 -18.83 -4.55 9.52
N PHE A 373 -18.38 -5.71 9.97
CA PHE A 373 -19.25 -6.73 10.57
C PHE A 373 -19.35 -6.56 12.08
N LEU A 374 -20.59 -6.60 12.56
CA LEU A 374 -20.97 -6.75 13.98
C LEU A 374 -22.09 -7.77 14.11
N GLY A 375 -22.20 -8.36 15.31
CA GLY A 375 -23.31 -9.24 15.66
C GLY A 375 -23.01 -10.72 15.58
N PRO A 376 -24.06 -11.58 15.60
CA PRO A 376 -23.92 -13.02 15.61
C PRO A 376 -23.41 -13.58 14.27
N VAL A 377 -22.55 -14.59 14.36
CA VAL A 377 -22.13 -15.42 13.24
C VAL A 377 -22.99 -16.67 13.24
N TYR A 378 -23.90 -16.78 12.28
CA TYR A 378 -24.81 -17.91 12.18
C TYR A 378 -24.16 -19.08 11.43
N GLU A 379 -24.70 -20.29 11.64
CA GLU A 379 -24.21 -21.53 11.01
C GLU A 379 -24.29 -21.48 9.46
N SER A 380 -25.31 -20.82 8.92
CA SER A 380 -25.51 -20.57 7.51
C SER A 380 -26.49 -19.41 7.30
N GLU A 381 -26.69 -18.98 6.06
CA GLU A 381 -27.66 -17.92 5.70
C GLU A 381 -29.11 -18.26 6.06
N ASN A 382 -29.45 -19.53 6.20
CA ASN A 382 -30.80 -20.00 6.51
C ASN A 382 -30.94 -20.56 7.94
N SER A 383 -29.97 -20.35 8.82
CA SER A 383 -29.94 -20.86 10.18
C SER A 383 -29.91 -19.72 11.19
N ASP A 384 -30.76 -19.79 12.20
CA ASP A 384 -30.72 -18.90 13.38
C ASP A 384 -29.79 -19.43 14.49
N VAL A 385 -29.04 -20.51 14.24
CA VAL A 385 -28.11 -21.10 15.19
C VAL A 385 -26.80 -20.32 15.16
N ILE A 386 -26.49 -19.65 16.28
CA ILE A 386 -25.22 -18.94 16.46
C ILE A 386 -24.10 -19.96 16.66
N LEU A 387 -23.07 -19.86 15.82
CA LEU A 387 -21.87 -20.68 15.96
C LEU A 387 -21.17 -20.45 17.29
N LYS A 388 -20.52 -21.48 17.80
CA LYS A 388 -19.72 -21.43 19.02
C LYS A 388 -18.25 -21.68 18.71
N MET A 389 -17.42 -20.97 19.42
CA MET A 389 -15.98 -21.14 19.43
C MET A 389 -15.59 -22.24 20.41
N GLU A 390 -15.65 -23.51 19.95
CA GLU A 390 -15.51 -24.70 20.80
C GLU A 390 -14.16 -24.76 21.51
N ASP A 391 -13.08 -24.47 20.78
CA ASP A 391 -11.70 -24.43 21.29
C ASP A 391 -11.40 -23.20 22.18
N LYS A 392 -12.38 -22.30 22.33
CA LYS A 392 -12.32 -21.09 23.16
C LYS A 392 -13.36 -21.11 24.30
N GLY A 393 -13.71 -22.28 24.79
CA GLY A 393 -14.65 -22.46 25.88
C GLY A 393 -16.13 -22.43 25.48
N ASN A 394 -16.46 -22.81 24.26
CA ASN A 394 -17.82 -22.81 23.70
C ASN A 394 -18.51 -21.43 23.71
N VAL A 395 -17.75 -20.35 23.59
CA VAL A 395 -18.29 -18.98 23.58
C VAL A 395 -19.05 -18.76 22.27
N PRO A 396 -20.30 -18.23 22.31
CA PRO A 396 -21.01 -17.84 21.10
C PRO A 396 -20.24 -16.78 20.32
N ALA A 397 -20.17 -16.93 19.00
CA ALA A 397 -19.53 -15.95 18.10
C ALA A 397 -20.50 -14.77 17.86
N VAL A 398 -20.41 -13.74 18.72
CA VAL A 398 -21.20 -12.51 18.63
C VAL A 398 -20.26 -11.31 18.70
N ILE A 399 -19.91 -10.78 17.55
CA ILE A 399 -18.92 -9.71 17.41
C ILE A 399 -19.47 -8.39 17.97
N VAL A 400 -18.69 -7.74 18.82
CA VAL A 400 -19.04 -6.46 19.47
C VAL A 400 -18.00 -5.38 19.15
N PRO A 401 -18.39 -4.09 19.07
CA PRO A 401 -17.47 -3.02 18.66
C PRO A 401 -16.42 -2.70 19.73
N LYS A 402 -16.76 -2.89 21.01
CA LYS A 402 -15.87 -2.58 22.12
C LYS A 402 -14.71 -3.57 22.19
N ILE A 403 -13.51 -3.05 22.41
CA ILE A 403 -12.32 -3.83 22.74
C ILE A 403 -12.00 -3.61 24.19
N THR A 404 -11.90 -4.68 24.98
CA THR A 404 -11.74 -4.59 26.43
C THR A 404 -10.31 -4.29 26.85
N SER A 405 -9.33 -4.82 26.10
CA SER A 405 -7.91 -4.67 26.38
C SER A 405 -7.08 -5.05 25.14
N LEU A 406 -5.90 -4.47 24.97
CA LEU A 406 -4.95 -4.92 23.95
C LEU A 406 -4.28 -6.26 24.29
N THR A 407 -4.19 -6.61 25.59
CA THR A 407 -3.46 -7.79 26.05
C THR A 407 -4.34 -8.89 26.63
N ASP A 408 -5.64 -8.62 26.81
CA ASP A 408 -6.61 -9.56 27.37
C ASP A 408 -8.02 -9.26 26.82
N ALA A 409 -8.15 -9.29 25.50
CA ALA A 409 -9.42 -9.11 24.82
C ALA A 409 -10.22 -10.41 24.75
N THR A 410 -11.52 -10.32 24.54
CA THR A 410 -12.33 -11.48 24.20
C THR A 410 -12.25 -11.79 22.69
N HIS A 411 -12.65 -13.01 22.30
CA HIS A 411 -12.67 -13.43 20.89
C HIS A 411 -13.68 -12.66 20.04
N ASN A 412 -14.63 -11.99 20.69
CA ASN A 412 -15.69 -11.22 20.05
C ASN A 412 -15.37 -9.72 19.89
N ASP A 413 -14.31 -9.23 20.54
CA ASP A 413 -13.98 -7.81 20.60
C ASP A 413 -13.56 -7.22 19.25
N GLY A 414 -14.05 -6.01 18.94
CA GLY A 414 -13.74 -5.22 17.75
C GLY A 414 -14.50 -5.63 16.48
N ALA A 415 -14.84 -4.68 15.63
CA ALA A 415 -15.52 -4.94 14.36
C ALA A 415 -14.62 -5.64 13.33
N ARG A 416 -15.19 -6.51 12.52
CA ARG A 416 -14.47 -7.25 11.48
C ARG A 416 -14.62 -6.58 10.12
N PHE A 417 -13.59 -6.66 9.31
CA PHE A 417 -13.48 -5.97 8.04
C PHE A 417 -14.17 -6.73 6.91
N LEU A 418 -15.12 -6.07 6.22
CA LEU A 418 -15.88 -6.62 5.09
C LEU A 418 -15.85 -5.72 3.85
N LYS A 419 -15.04 -4.68 3.84
CA LYS A 419 -14.99 -3.73 2.72
C LYS A 419 -14.63 -4.40 1.40
N TYR A 420 -13.66 -5.34 1.43
CA TYR A 420 -13.40 -6.23 0.31
C TYR A 420 -14.36 -7.41 0.33
N GLU A 421 -14.89 -7.75 -0.82
CA GLU A 421 -15.78 -8.91 -0.99
C GLU A 421 -15.07 -10.20 -0.56
N VAL A 422 -15.76 -11.02 0.20
CA VAL A 422 -15.24 -12.31 0.65
C VAL A 422 -15.67 -13.39 -0.34
N ASP A 423 -14.73 -14.23 -0.79
CA ASP A 423 -15.06 -15.42 -1.59
C ASP A 423 -15.79 -16.47 -0.75
N LYS A 424 -17.12 -16.41 -0.76
CA LYS A 424 -18.01 -17.33 -0.04
C LYS A 424 -18.17 -18.68 -0.73
N ILE A 425 -17.70 -18.82 -1.97
CA ILE A 425 -17.82 -20.08 -2.72
C ILE A 425 -16.62 -20.99 -2.45
N GLY A 426 -15.55 -20.44 -1.95
CA GLY A 426 -14.35 -21.16 -1.55
C GLY A 426 -13.64 -21.88 -2.71
N ALA A 427 -13.81 -21.39 -3.95
CA ALA A 427 -13.22 -22.01 -5.13
C ALA A 427 -11.69 -21.85 -5.15
N ASN A 428 -11.16 -20.73 -4.64
CA ASN A 428 -9.74 -20.39 -4.68
C ASN A 428 -9.18 -20.14 -3.28
N LYS A 429 -7.98 -20.63 -3.06
CA LYS A 429 -7.21 -20.36 -1.85
C LYS A 429 -6.71 -18.91 -1.80
N TYR A 430 -6.63 -18.26 -2.93
CA TYR A 430 -6.19 -16.89 -3.13
C TYR A 430 -7.34 -16.12 -3.76
N CYS A 431 -7.44 -14.85 -3.39
CA CYS A 431 -8.51 -13.99 -3.89
C CYS A 431 -8.06 -13.27 -5.15
N ASP A 432 -9.02 -12.97 -6.01
CA ASP A 432 -8.83 -12.22 -7.25
C ASP A 432 -9.10 -10.72 -7.07
N ASN A 433 -9.47 -10.25 -5.86
CA ASN A 433 -9.69 -8.83 -5.64
C ASN A 433 -8.34 -8.09 -5.68
N ASP A 434 -8.20 -7.15 -6.57
CA ASP A 434 -7.03 -6.29 -6.63
C ASP A 434 -7.00 -5.33 -5.43
N PHE A 435 -5.83 -5.17 -4.83
CA PHE A 435 -5.67 -4.25 -3.71
C PHE A 435 -5.52 -2.81 -4.18
N VAL A 436 -6.44 -1.94 -3.74
CA VAL A 436 -6.53 -0.56 -4.22
C VAL A 436 -5.55 0.35 -3.48
N LEU A 437 -4.68 1.02 -4.24
CA LEU A 437 -3.69 1.98 -3.72
C LEU A 437 -4.13 3.43 -3.92
N PHE A 438 -4.70 3.76 -5.09
CA PHE A 438 -5.21 5.10 -5.41
C PHE A 438 -6.58 4.99 -6.07
N ARG A 439 -7.51 5.83 -5.59
CA ARG A 439 -8.88 5.95 -6.14
C ARG A 439 -9.23 7.39 -6.49
N TYR A 440 -10.15 7.57 -7.42
CA TYR A 440 -10.61 8.88 -7.87
C TYR A 440 -11.28 9.70 -6.74
N ALA A 441 -11.95 9.05 -5.79
CA ALA A 441 -12.46 9.72 -4.59
C ALA A 441 -11.38 10.47 -3.81
N ASP A 442 -10.14 9.92 -3.72
CA ASP A 442 -9.02 10.60 -3.06
C ASP A 442 -8.60 11.87 -3.83
N VAL A 443 -8.60 11.82 -5.16
CA VAL A 443 -8.31 12.99 -6.00
C VAL A 443 -9.30 14.13 -5.72
N LEU A 444 -10.58 13.81 -5.63
CA LEU A 444 -11.63 14.80 -5.37
C LEU A 444 -11.51 15.41 -3.96
N TYR A 445 -11.27 14.59 -2.94
CA TYR A 445 -11.05 15.09 -1.57
C TYR A 445 -9.75 15.87 -1.42
N MET A 446 -8.66 15.44 -2.06
CA MET A 446 -7.41 16.21 -2.07
C MET A 446 -7.59 17.56 -2.75
N GLN A 447 -8.35 17.63 -3.85
CA GLN A 447 -8.64 18.88 -4.54
C GLN A 447 -9.45 19.83 -3.64
N TYR A 448 -10.46 19.29 -2.94
CA TYR A 448 -11.27 20.10 -2.01
C TYR A 448 -10.43 20.62 -0.85
N GLU A 449 -9.68 19.75 -0.18
CA GLU A 449 -8.82 20.14 0.95
C GLU A 449 -7.80 21.20 0.54
N ALA A 450 -7.14 20.99 -0.59
CA ALA A 450 -6.13 21.91 -1.10
C ALA A 450 -6.77 23.28 -1.46
N ALA A 451 -7.93 23.29 -2.11
CA ALA A 451 -8.66 24.53 -2.39
C ALA A 451 -9.04 25.26 -1.11
N TYR A 452 -9.54 24.54 -0.11
CA TYR A 452 -9.91 25.12 1.19
C TYR A 452 -8.69 25.74 1.90
N ARG A 453 -7.57 25.02 1.98
CA ARG A 453 -6.32 25.50 2.60
C ARG A 453 -5.68 26.66 1.84
N ALA A 454 -5.85 26.73 0.53
CA ALA A 454 -5.43 27.86 -0.29
C ALA A 454 -6.31 29.10 -0.09
N GLY A 455 -7.51 28.95 0.47
CA GLY A 455 -8.53 30.01 0.56
C GLY A 455 -9.24 30.25 -0.77
N ASN A 456 -9.40 29.20 -1.60
CA ASN A 456 -10.10 29.24 -2.88
C ASN A 456 -11.57 28.81 -2.71
N ASP A 457 -12.39 29.72 -2.15
CA ASP A 457 -13.81 29.48 -1.85
C ASP A 457 -14.63 29.17 -3.11
N SER A 458 -14.23 29.72 -4.25
CA SER A 458 -14.89 29.45 -5.54
C SER A 458 -14.73 28.00 -5.95
N LYS A 459 -13.52 27.44 -5.83
CA LYS A 459 -13.28 26.03 -6.14
C LYS A 459 -13.95 25.09 -5.15
N CYS A 460 -13.97 25.45 -3.86
CA CYS A 460 -14.73 24.69 -2.85
C CYS A 460 -16.23 24.63 -3.19
N SER A 461 -16.80 25.78 -3.58
CA SER A 461 -18.22 25.84 -3.97
C SER A 461 -18.52 25.07 -5.24
N GLU A 462 -17.60 25.10 -6.23
CA GLU A 462 -17.68 24.29 -7.46
C GLU A 462 -17.73 22.79 -7.13
N LEU A 463 -16.81 22.32 -6.27
CA LEU A 463 -16.75 20.90 -5.87
C LEU A 463 -17.98 20.47 -5.06
N LEU A 464 -18.47 21.32 -4.15
CA LEU A 464 -19.72 21.04 -3.43
C LEU A 464 -20.96 20.98 -4.35
N ALA A 465 -20.90 21.58 -5.53
CA ALA A 465 -21.94 21.48 -6.56
C ALA A 465 -21.69 20.33 -7.57
N ASP A 466 -20.52 19.70 -7.53
CA ASP A 466 -20.13 18.63 -8.45
C ASP A 466 -20.84 17.32 -8.13
N SER A 467 -21.37 16.66 -9.15
CA SER A 467 -22.15 15.42 -9.00
C SER A 467 -21.31 14.23 -8.52
N ASP A 468 -20.07 14.10 -8.99
CA ASP A 468 -19.19 13.01 -8.56
C ASP A 468 -18.74 13.21 -7.12
N PHE A 469 -18.44 14.47 -6.73
CA PHE A 469 -18.11 14.80 -5.34
C PHE A 469 -19.25 14.46 -4.38
N GLN A 470 -20.48 14.84 -4.72
CA GLN A 470 -21.67 14.51 -3.92
C GLN A 470 -21.97 13.01 -3.89
N LYS A 471 -21.70 12.33 -5.00
CA LYS A 471 -21.94 10.89 -5.16
C LYS A 471 -21.11 10.04 -4.17
N ILE A 472 -19.92 10.51 -3.74
CA ILE A 472 -19.12 9.80 -2.75
C ILE A 472 -19.94 9.50 -1.48
N ARG A 473 -20.81 10.44 -1.06
CA ARG A 473 -21.71 10.24 0.09
C ARG A 473 -23.03 9.56 -0.28
N THR A 474 -23.65 10.02 -1.35
CA THR A 474 -25.02 9.57 -1.65
C THR A 474 -25.09 8.11 -2.06
N ARG A 475 -24.04 7.57 -2.67
CA ARG A 475 -23.95 6.14 -3.04
C ARG A 475 -23.93 5.18 -1.83
N VAL A 476 -23.63 5.69 -0.64
CA VAL A 476 -23.54 4.91 0.60
C VAL A 476 -24.68 5.22 1.58
N GLY A 477 -25.75 5.87 1.10
CA GLY A 477 -26.93 6.19 1.89
C GLY A 477 -26.89 7.52 2.64
N CYS A 478 -25.77 8.23 2.65
CA CYS A 478 -25.61 9.49 3.38
C CYS A 478 -26.18 10.67 2.60
N SER A 479 -26.61 11.72 3.32
CA SER A 479 -27.03 12.98 2.72
C SER A 479 -25.88 13.68 2.01
N PRO A 480 -26.14 14.41 0.90
CA PRO A 480 -25.10 15.20 0.23
C PRO A 480 -24.52 16.28 1.16
N TYR A 481 -23.31 16.75 0.83
CA TYR A 481 -22.72 17.86 1.56
C TYR A 481 -23.50 19.17 1.34
N SER A 482 -23.82 19.86 2.42
CA SER A 482 -24.23 21.28 2.38
C SER A 482 -23.03 22.21 2.63
N SER A 483 -22.07 21.75 3.43
CA SER A 483 -20.79 22.37 3.71
C SER A 483 -19.81 21.29 4.18
N LEU A 484 -18.53 21.56 4.11
CA LEU A 484 -17.49 20.62 4.55
C LEU A 484 -16.29 21.41 5.09
N ASP A 485 -16.11 21.40 6.41
CA ASP A 485 -14.92 21.95 7.04
C ASP A 485 -13.79 20.90 7.14
N LEU A 486 -12.62 21.32 7.58
CA LEU A 486 -11.46 20.44 7.63
C LEU A 486 -11.59 19.30 8.64
N ASP A 487 -12.27 19.51 9.78
CA ASP A 487 -12.43 18.47 10.78
C ASP A 487 -13.41 17.39 10.29
N GLU A 488 -14.50 17.78 9.66
CA GLU A 488 -15.43 16.84 9.03
C GLU A 488 -14.80 16.17 7.80
N LEU A 489 -13.99 16.90 7.01
CA LEU A 489 -13.24 16.29 5.92
C LEU A 489 -12.29 15.19 6.41
N LEU A 490 -11.58 15.40 7.52
CA LEU A 490 -10.73 14.38 8.11
C LEU A 490 -11.51 13.14 8.58
N ASN A 491 -12.73 13.35 9.11
CA ASN A 491 -13.63 12.25 9.47
C ASN A 491 -14.14 11.52 8.22
N GLU A 492 -14.53 12.27 7.19
CA GLU A 492 -15.05 11.72 5.95
C GLU A 492 -13.98 10.90 5.21
N ARG A 493 -12.75 11.42 5.14
CA ARG A 493 -11.63 10.65 4.59
C ARG A 493 -11.36 9.37 5.39
N GLY A 494 -11.49 9.41 6.72
CA GLY A 494 -11.41 8.21 7.56
C GLY A 494 -12.51 7.19 7.25
N ARG A 495 -13.75 7.65 6.99
CA ARG A 495 -14.87 6.77 6.59
C ARG A 495 -14.65 6.15 5.22
N GLU A 496 -14.23 6.96 4.24
CA GLU A 496 -14.09 6.55 2.85
C GLU A 496 -12.88 5.62 2.64
N PHE A 497 -11.75 5.95 3.23
CA PHE A 497 -10.47 5.27 2.97
C PHE A 497 -10.01 4.36 4.12
N ALA A 498 -10.93 3.88 4.97
CA ALA A 498 -10.58 2.94 6.03
C ALA A 498 -9.76 1.77 5.47
N TRP A 499 -8.57 1.56 6.04
CA TRP A 499 -7.56 0.56 5.68
C TRP A 499 -6.98 0.65 4.26
N GLU A 500 -7.05 1.84 3.62
CA GLU A 500 -6.46 2.10 2.30
C GLU A 500 -5.17 2.95 2.35
N LEU A 501 -4.40 2.92 3.44
CA LEU A 501 -3.09 3.58 3.58
C LEU A 501 -3.13 5.13 3.58
N VAL A 502 -4.29 5.72 3.82
CA VAL A 502 -4.47 7.17 3.78
C VAL A 502 -4.41 7.79 5.19
N ARG A 503 -4.93 7.07 6.19
CA ARG A 503 -5.24 7.61 7.52
C ARG A 503 -4.04 8.18 8.26
N ARG A 504 -2.89 7.48 8.27
CA ARG A 504 -1.69 7.94 8.98
C ARG A 504 -1.24 9.31 8.49
N ARG A 505 -1.10 9.48 7.18
CA ARG A 505 -0.64 10.75 6.59
C ARG A 505 -1.66 11.87 6.80
N ASP A 506 -2.96 11.57 6.74
CA ASP A 506 -4.00 12.52 7.09
C ASP A 506 -3.88 12.99 8.54
N LEU A 507 -3.73 12.06 9.48
CA LEU A 507 -3.56 12.41 10.91
C LEU A 507 -2.29 13.25 11.14
N ILE A 508 -1.18 12.98 10.43
CA ILE A 508 0.05 13.79 10.52
C ILE A 508 -0.22 15.21 9.99
N ARG A 509 -0.81 15.33 8.79
CA ARG A 509 -1.12 16.63 8.16
C ARG A 509 -2.05 17.50 9.02
N PHE A 510 -2.95 16.87 9.76
CA PHE A 510 -3.86 17.53 10.68
C PHE A 510 -3.27 17.69 12.11
N ASN A 511 -1.99 17.37 12.30
CA ASN A 511 -1.31 17.39 13.61
C ASN A 511 -2.03 16.56 14.69
N LYS A 512 -2.62 15.44 14.27
CA LYS A 512 -3.36 14.53 15.16
C LYS A 512 -2.67 13.17 15.35
N PHE A 513 -1.64 12.83 14.57
CA PHE A 513 -0.96 11.56 14.70
C PHE A 513 -0.12 11.47 15.98
N SER A 514 0.89 12.31 16.14
CA SER A 514 1.67 12.40 17.38
C SER A 514 0.91 13.14 18.49
N MET A 515 0.32 14.27 18.16
CA MET A 515 -0.26 15.20 19.14
C MET A 515 -1.71 14.88 19.54
N GLY A 516 -2.41 13.99 18.82
CA GLY A 516 -3.72 13.48 19.21
C GLY A 516 -3.63 12.29 20.15
N SER A 517 -4.76 11.89 20.70
CA SER A 517 -4.92 10.65 21.47
C SER A 517 -6.20 9.94 21.03
N TRP A 518 -6.18 8.62 21.07
CA TRP A 518 -7.32 7.75 20.87
C TRP A 518 -7.17 6.51 21.73
N ASP A 519 -8.11 5.59 21.65
CA ASP A 519 -8.07 4.33 22.41
C ASP A 519 -6.66 3.71 22.31
N TYR A 520 -6.05 3.44 23.46
CA TYR A 520 -4.75 2.80 23.65
C TYR A 520 -3.52 3.66 23.27
N LYS A 521 -3.66 4.74 22.50
CA LYS A 521 -2.53 5.59 22.09
C LYS A 521 -2.53 6.89 22.90
N PRO A 522 -1.51 7.14 23.72
CA PRO A 522 -1.36 8.41 24.43
C PRO A 522 -0.91 9.53 23.49
N LYS A 523 -1.10 10.76 23.93
CA LYS A 523 -0.51 11.92 23.27
C LYS A 523 1.00 11.91 23.44
N ALA A 524 1.77 12.14 22.37
CA ALA A 524 3.21 12.34 22.43
C ALA A 524 3.60 13.68 23.08
N LYS A 525 4.87 13.82 23.45
CA LYS A 525 5.45 15.08 23.94
C LYS A 525 5.72 16.05 22.80
N ASP A 526 6.03 15.53 21.63
CA ASP A 526 6.37 16.24 20.40
C ASP A 526 5.98 15.40 19.16
N ASN A 527 6.36 15.84 17.98
CA ASN A 527 6.00 15.21 16.72
C ASN A 527 6.97 14.10 16.26
N HIS A 528 7.82 13.53 17.13
CA HIS A 528 8.82 12.54 16.69
C HIS A 528 8.18 11.26 16.11
N TRP A 529 6.98 10.88 16.52
CA TRP A 529 6.27 9.74 15.96
C TRP A 529 5.77 9.95 14.52
N ASP A 530 5.77 11.18 14.00
CA ASP A 530 5.39 11.46 12.62
C ASP A 530 6.33 10.78 11.62
N TRP A 531 7.54 10.43 12.07
CA TRP A 531 8.49 9.57 11.38
C TRP A 531 8.73 8.30 12.18
N PHE A 532 8.75 7.16 11.52
CA PHE A 532 9.17 5.92 12.17
C PHE A 532 10.69 5.90 12.38
N PRO A 533 11.20 5.11 13.34
CA PRO A 533 12.64 4.94 13.51
C PRO A 533 13.24 4.21 12.30
N ILE A 534 14.40 4.66 11.86
CA ILE A 534 15.18 3.91 10.87
C ILE A 534 15.63 2.59 11.51
N PRO A 535 15.48 1.43 10.84
CA PRO A 535 15.81 0.15 11.45
C PRO A 535 17.25 0.12 11.95
N ARG A 536 17.46 -0.35 13.18
CA ARG A 536 18.80 -0.37 13.82
C ARG A 536 19.83 -1.09 12.94
N LYS A 537 19.51 -2.25 12.44
CA LYS A 537 20.38 -3.04 11.58
C LYS A 537 20.83 -2.31 10.32
N VAL A 538 19.95 -1.48 9.77
CA VAL A 538 20.23 -0.65 8.59
C VAL A 538 21.27 0.43 8.95
N ILE A 539 21.13 1.09 10.11
CA ILE A 539 22.10 2.08 10.58
C ILE A 539 23.46 1.42 10.85
N GLU A 540 23.49 0.29 11.56
CA GLU A 540 24.71 -0.45 11.89
C GLU A 540 25.48 -0.89 10.64
N THR A 541 24.77 -1.34 9.61
CA THR A 541 25.39 -1.79 8.34
C THR A 541 25.83 -0.62 7.45
N SER A 542 25.39 0.61 7.72
CA SER A 542 25.77 1.79 6.95
C SER A 542 27.22 2.25 7.18
N GLY A 543 27.92 1.69 8.15
CA GLY A 543 29.29 2.11 8.49
C GLY A 543 29.39 3.54 9.05
N GLY A 544 28.32 4.05 9.67
CA GLY A 544 28.24 5.41 10.21
C GLY A 544 27.79 6.47 9.21
N LEU A 545 27.38 6.04 8.01
CA LEU A 545 26.91 6.95 6.97
C LEU A 545 25.50 7.49 7.26
N TRP A 546 24.68 6.71 7.98
CA TRP A 546 23.29 7.05 8.30
C TRP A 546 23.08 7.22 9.79
N THR A 547 22.18 8.12 10.15
CA THR A 547 21.84 8.47 11.53
C THR A 547 20.34 8.27 11.77
N GLN A 548 19.97 8.02 13.02
CA GLN A 548 18.60 7.81 13.45
C GLN A 548 17.77 9.10 13.34
N ASN A 549 16.46 8.94 13.21
CA ASN A 549 15.52 10.04 13.30
C ASN A 549 15.49 10.62 14.73
N PRO A 550 15.30 11.95 14.87
CA PRO A 550 15.20 12.59 16.19
C PRO A 550 14.10 11.95 17.05
N GLY A 551 14.36 11.83 18.35
CA GLY A 551 13.43 11.26 19.32
C GLY A 551 13.56 9.75 19.53
N TYR A 552 14.39 9.07 18.74
CA TYR A 552 14.71 7.65 18.91
C TYR A 552 16.16 7.46 19.33
N ASP A 553 16.35 6.82 20.48
CA ASP A 553 17.70 6.51 20.97
C ASP A 553 18.31 5.36 20.16
N THR A 554 19.56 5.52 19.76
CA THR A 554 20.30 4.49 19.02
C THR A 554 20.65 3.26 19.88
N ASP A 555 20.59 3.40 21.20
CA ASP A 555 21.06 2.40 22.18
C ASP A 555 19.95 1.57 22.83
N LYS A 556 18.69 1.70 22.38
CA LYS A 556 17.54 0.92 22.89
C LYS A 556 17.10 -0.16 21.95
#